data_10c21d7eec2c1925d2d544f6c9fe65a9
#
_entry.id   10c21d7eec2c1925d2d544f6c9fe65a9
#
_cell.length_a   1.000
_cell.length_b   1.000
_cell.length_c   1.000
_cell.angle_alpha   90.00
_cell.angle_beta   90.00
_cell.angle_gamma   90.00
#
_symmetry.space_group_name_H-M   'P 1'
#
loop_
_entity.id
_entity.type
_entity.pdbx_description
1 polymer ?
#
loop_
_entity_poly.entity_id
_entity_poly.type
_entity_poly.pdbx_seq_one_letter_code
_entity_poly.pdbx_strand_id
1 'polypeptide(L)'
;VNYTVAPAGVVDRAFDGSITVPAAPSLVNHYAQDCLEVFAHLGVQFSDDQVEHLYAALRDQTDTAFRESSRSHIIVRYSAPPAGRSISYTVEGHARSIEDAYETWTSDPTRQPSLFGTHPDARIRDLAAEFGDPADFPVLDIGAGVGRNSLALARQGHPVDAVEMTQSFAGKLHDEAQQSGLENLRVIPTDMSAAEEYMYEQYSMVFLSEVVSDFRTVDQVREVFELAARRLAPGGLLAFNIFLPKHGEVVSDAAREYGQHCYASIFTRDELAAAAAGLPLDLISDESVYDYEKTNLPAEEWPPTVWYERWTSGQDVFDVDRREDSPMDMRWLVYRKH
;
A
#
# COMPACT_ATOMS: atom_id res chain seq x y z
N VAL A 1 -16.01 0.74 -19.34
CA VAL A 1 -16.40 -0.52 -18.69
C VAL A 1 -16.60 -0.23 -17.21
N ASN A 2 -17.71 -0.70 -16.61
CA ASN A 2 -17.93 -0.57 -15.17
C ASN A 2 -17.25 -1.76 -14.50
N TYR A 3 -16.18 -1.52 -13.77
CA TYR A 3 -15.50 -2.55 -12.98
C TYR A 3 -16.19 -2.69 -11.61
N THR A 4 -16.42 -3.93 -11.19
CA THR A 4 -16.96 -4.23 -9.87
C THR A 4 -15.82 -4.34 -8.87
N VAL A 5 -15.95 -3.66 -7.74
CA VAL A 5 -15.05 -3.82 -6.60
C VAL A 5 -15.48 -5.06 -5.82
N ALA A 6 -14.54 -5.92 -5.43
CA ALA A 6 -14.79 -7.15 -4.68
C ALA A 6 -14.41 -6.98 -3.19
N PRO A 7 -15.25 -6.33 -2.37
CA PRO A 7 -14.93 -6.14 -0.96
C PRO A 7 -14.97 -7.49 -0.22
N ALA A 8 -13.85 -7.86 0.38
CA ALA A 8 -13.78 -9.04 1.23
C ALA A 8 -14.40 -8.74 2.59
N GLY A 9 -15.57 -9.30 2.88
CA GLY A 9 -16.19 -9.29 4.20
C GLY A 9 -16.13 -10.67 4.86
N VAL A 10 -15.95 -10.73 6.18
CA VAL A 10 -16.09 -11.95 6.96
C VAL A 10 -17.45 -11.95 7.64
N VAL A 11 -18.28 -12.94 7.33
CA VAL A 11 -19.64 -13.09 7.88
C VAL A 11 -19.73 -14.38 8.69
N ASP A 12 -20.00 -14.25 9.98
CA ASP A 12 -20.45 -15.36 10.82
C ASP A 12 -21.99 -15.40 10.83
N ARG A 13 -22.59 -16.48 10.35
CA ARG A 13 -24.04 -16.65 10.14
C ARG A 13 -24.75 -17.36 11.29
N ALA A 14 -24.21 -17.35 12.50
CA ALA A 14 -24.89 -17.86 13.69
C ALA A 14 -26.01 -16.90 14.16
N PHE A 15 -26.86 -17.35 15.11
CA PHE A 15 -27.88 -16.48 15.73
C PHE A 15 -27.28 -15.25 16.40
N ASP A 16 -26.04 -15.39 16.92
CA ASP A 16 -25.19 -14.29 17.38
C ASP A 16 -23.95 -14.29 16.46
N GLY A 17 -23.62 -13.15 15.87
CA GLY A 17 -22.52 -13.10 14.93
C GLY A 17 -22.00 -11.69 14.67
N SER A 18 -21.09 -11.61 13.73
CA SER A 18 -20.56 -10.33 13.26
C SER A 18 -20.33 -10.31 11.76
N ILE A 19 -20.45 -9.13 11.17
CA ILE A 19 -20.07 -8.82 9.79
C ILE A 19 -18.95 -7.80 9.90
N THR A 20 -17.79 -8.14 9.36
CA THR A 20 -16.62 -7.25 9.33
C THR A 20 -16.32 -6.87 7.88
N VAL A 21 -16.29 -5.57 7.62
CA VAL A 21 -16.04 -5.02 6.28
C VAL A 21 -15.00 -3.89 6.35
N PRO A 22 -14.26 -3.62 5.27
CA PRO A 22 -13.38 -2.45 5.18
C PRO A 22 -14.16 -1.14 5.38
N ALA A 23 -13.55 -0.14 6.00
CA ALA A 23 -14.13 1.19 6.10
C ALA A 23 -13.96 1.94 4.76
N ALA A 24 -14.85 1.70 3.79
CA ALA A 24 -14.88 2.39 2.50
C ALA A 24 -16.25 3.10 2.31
N PRO A 25 -16.30 4.44 2.43
CA PRO A 25 -17.55 5.21 2.40
C PRO A 25 -18.43 4.96 1.18
N SER A 26 -17.86 4.85 0.00
CA SER A 26 -18.60 4.57 -1.25
C SER A 26 -19.22 3.17 -1.31
N LEU A 27 -18.87 2.26 -0.40
CA LEU A 27 -19.39 0.89 -0.33
C LEU A 27 -20.47 0.70 0.74
N VAL A 28 -20.87 1.75 1.47
CA VAL A 28 -21.88 1.67 2.56
C VAL A 28 -23.20 1.04 2.10
N ASN A 29 -23.64 1.34 0.87
CA ASN A 29 -24.86 0.74 0.33
C ASN A 29 -24.75 -0.78 0.18
N HIS A 30 -23.58 -1.27 -0.25
CA HIS A 30 -23.30 -2.70 -0.35
C HIS A 30 -23.29 -3.36 1.04
N TYR A 31 -22.59 -2.74 1.99
CA TYR A 31 -22.51 -3.26 3.36
C TYR A 31 -23.90 -3.35 4.05
N ALA A 32 -24.73 -2.33 3.82
CA ALA A 32 -26.10 -2.36 4.36
C ALA A 32 -26.93 -3.50 3.75
N GLN A 33 -26.77 -3.73 2.44
CA GLN A 33 -27.45 -4.83 1.76
C GLN A 33 -26.99 -6.19 2.30
N ASP A 34 -25.70 -6.40 2.50
CA ASP A 34 -25.15 -7.63 3.10
C ASP A 34 -25.72 -7.87 4.50
N CYS A 35 -25.80 -6.81 5.32
CA CYS A 35 -26.42 -6.89 6.65
C CYS A 35 -27.89 -7.30 6.56
N LEU A 36 -28.66 -6.66 5.68
CA LEU A 36 -30.09 -6.95 5.49
C LEU A 36 -30.33 -8.38 5.00
N GLU A 37 -29.47 -8.89 4.11
CA GLU A 37 -29.52 -10.27 3.64
C GLU A 37 -29.25 -11.27 4.78
N VAL A 38 -28.24 -11.03 5.60
CA VAL A 38 -27.94 -11.84 6.79
C VAL A 38 -29.15 -11.83 7.75
N PHE A 39 -29.72 -10.66 8.04
CA PHE A 39 -30.85 -10.54 8.95
C PHE A 39 -32.13 -11.22 8.39
N ALA A 40 -32.35 -11.12 7.09
CA ALA A 40 -33.46 -11.82 6.43
C ALA A 40 -33.29 -13.36 6.50
N HIS A 41 -32.09 -13.89 6.38
CA HIS A 41 -31.80 -15.33 6.57
C HIS A 41 -32.06 -15.80 8.01
N LEU A 42 -31.92 -14.90 8.97
CA LEU A 42 -32.28 -15.15 10.37
C LEU A 42 -33.78 -14.97 10.66
N GLY A 43 -34.57 -14.69 9.62
CA GLY A 43 -36.05 -14.56 9.72
C GLY A 43 -36.52 -13.16 10.14
N VAL A 44 -35.65 -12.16 10.13
CA VAL A 44 -35.99 -10.78 10.51
C VAL A 44 -36.01 -9.90 9.26
N GLN A 45 -37.13 -9.22 9.02
CA GLN A 45 -37.27 -8.21 7.98
C GLN A 45 -37.37 -6.83 8.58
N PHE A 46 -36.55 -5.90 8.10
CA PHE A 46 -36.54 -4.53 8.57
C PHE A 46 -37.64 -3.70 7.87
N SER A 47 -38.27 -2.80 8.63
CA SER A 47 -39.08 -1.71 8.07
C SER A 47 -38.18 -0.66 7.40
N ASP A 48 -38.79 0.22 6.59
CA ASP A 48 -38.08 1.30 5.93
C ASP A 48 -37.30 2.19 6.93
N ASP A 49 -37.91 2.52 8.09
CA ASP A 49 -37.25 3.28 9.15
C ASP A 49 -36.05 2.54 9.75
N GLN A 50 -36.12 1.23 9.91
CA GLN A 50 -35.01 0.41 10.41
C GLN A 50 -33.87 0.31 9.41
N VAL A 51 -34.21 0.22 8.11
CA VAL A 51 -33.24 0.26 7.02
C VAL A 51 -32.50 1.60 7.01
N GLU A 52 -33.24 2.72 7.11
CA GLU A 52 -32.65 4.05 7.16
C GLU A 52 -31.68 4.24 8.36
N HIS A 53 -32.06 3.73 9.53
CA HIS A 53 -31.21 3.74 10.72
C HIS A 53 -29.93 2.93 10.54
N LEU A 54 -30.01 1.74 9.93
CA LEU A 54 -28.82 0.93 9.64
C LEU A 54 -27.87 1.66 8.68
N TYR A 55 -28.41 2.25 7.61
CA TYR A 55 -27.62 3.04 6.66
C TYR A 55 -26.95 4.24 7.32
N ALA A 56 -27.67 4.97 8.16
CA ALA A 56 -27.13 6.12 8.87
C ALA A 56 -25.97 5.72 9.81
N ALA A 57 -26.16 4.63 10.57
CA ALA A 57 -25.12 4.12 11.47
C ALA A 57 -23.89 3.63 10.71
N LEU A 58 -24.07 2.87 9.64
CA LEU A 58 -22.96 2.41 8.79
C LEU A 58 -22.20 3.58 8.20
N ARG A 59 -22.88 4.58 7.65
CA ARG A 59 -22.27 5.76 7.04
C ARG A 59 -21.43 6.54 8.05
N ASP A 60 -22.01 6.87 9.21
CA ASP A 60 -21.33 7.62 10.26
C ASP A 60 -20.04 6.94 10.72
N GLN A 61 -20.13 5.64 11.03
CA GLN A 61 -18.99 4.85 11.48
C GLN A 61 -17.95 4.64 10.38
N THR A 62 -18.39 4.42 9.13
CA THR A 62 -17.46 4.24 7.99
C THR A 62 -16.71 5.52 7.67
N ASP A 63 -17.42 6.67 7.59
CA ASP A 63 -16.80 7.97 7.33
C ASP A 63 -15.78 8.34 8.42
N THR A 64 -16.11 8.05 9.68
CA THR A 64 -15.21 8.32 10.80
C THR A 64 -13.98 7.43 10.77
N ALA A 65 -14.16 6.12 10.64
CA ALA A 65 -13.07 5.15 10.64
C ALA A 65 -12.15 5.35 9.41
N PHE A 66 -12.70 5.62 8.23
CA PHE A 66 -11.92 5.87 7.02
C PHE A 66 -11.07 7.15 7.13
N ARG A 67 -11.60 8.22 7.75
CA ARG A 67 -10.80 9.44 8.00
C ARG A 67 -9.61 9.18 8.90
N GLU A 68 -9.76 8.30 9.90
CA GLU A 68 -8.67 7.96 10.82
C GLU A 68 -7.59 7.12 10.12
N SER A 69 -7.97 6.08 9.40
CA SER A 69 -7.01 5.23 8.69
C SER A 69 -7.65 4.43 7.55
N SER A 70 -6.89 4.25 6.48
CA SER A 70 -7.23 3.32 5.37
C SER A 70 -7.25 1.84 5.78
N ARG A 71 -6.68 1.50 6.95
CA ARG A 71 -6.67 0.13 7.50
C ARG A 71 -7.82 -0.14 8.45
N SER A 72 -8.73 0.83 8.62
CA SER A 72 -9.90 0.71 9.48
C SER A 72 -10.94 -0.26 8.91
N HIS A 73 -11.72 -0.86 9.79
CA HIS A 73 -12.86 -1.68 9.42
C HIS A 73 -14.08 -1.34 10.24
N ILE A 74 -15.23 -1.75 9.73
CA ILE A 74 -16.52 -1.66 10.39
C ILE A 74 -16.90 -3.05 10.84
N ILE A 75 -17.32 -3.18 12.09
CA ILE A 75 -17.85 -4.41 12.65
C ILE A 75 -19.31 -4.20 13.01
N VAL A 76 -20.20 -4.93 12.35
CA VAL A 76 -21.60 -5.02 12.70
C VAL A 76 -21.80 -6.28 13.53
N ARG A 77 -21.98 -6.12 14.85
CA ARG A 77 -22.32 -7.25 15.75
C ARG A 77 -23.81 -7.36 15.83
N TYR A 78 -24.35 -8.59 15.78
CA TYR A 78 -25.77 -8.81 15.86
C TYR A 78 -26.11 -10.01 16.75
N SER A 79 -27.33 -9.97 17.31
CA SER A 79 -27.91 -11.05 18.10
C SER A 79 -29.41 -11.19 17.75
N ALA A 80 -29.81 -12.41 17.36
CA ALA A 80 -31.18 -12.76 17.01
C ALA A 80 -31.63 -13.91 17.90
N PRO A 81 -32.60 -13.68 18.85
CA PRO A 81 -33.09 -14.75 19.70
C PRO A 81 -33.83 -15.82 18.89
N PRO A 82 -33.69 -17.12 19.20
CA PRO A 82 -34.20 -18.24 18.40
C PRO A 82 -35.69 -18.25 18.10
N ALA A 83 -36.47 -17.53 18.91
CA ALA A 83 -37.93 -17.38 18.76
C ALA A 83 -38.36 -15.93 18.47
N GLY A 84 -37.42 -15.05 18.16
CA GLY A 84 -37.65 -13.62 18.02
C GLY A 84 -37.94 -13.18 16.60
N ARG A 85 -38.80 -12.17 16.45
CA ARG A 85 -39.01 -11.42 15.22
C ARG A 85 -38.17 -10.12 15.20
N SER A 86 -37.21 -9.99 16.10
CA SER A 86 -36.37 -8.82 16.28
C SER A 86 -34.91 -9.23 16.36
N ILE A 87 -34.03 -8.38 15.87
CA ILE A 87 -32.58 -8.48 15.98
C ILE A 87 -32.07 -7.23 16.69
N SER A 88 -31.11 -7.40 17.56
CA SER A 88 -30.32 -6.29 18.09
C SER A 88 -28.98 -6.26 17.35
N TYR A 89 -28.49 -5.09 17.03
CA TYR A 89 -27.18 -4.91 16.39
C TYR A 89 -26.48 -3.65 16.88
N THR A 90 -25.15 -3.65 16.77
CA THR A 90 -24.28 -2.48 16.93
C THR A 90 -23.42 -2.33 15.69
N VAL A 91 -23.09 -1.10 15.34
CA VAL A 91 -22.15 -0.76 14.26
C VAL A 91 -20.99 -0.01 14.88
N GLU A 92 -19.79 -0.54 14.77
CA GLU A 92 -18.59 0.00 15.40
C GLU A 92 -17.47 0.13 14.38
N GLY A 93 -16.86 1.34 14.29
CA GLY A 93 -15.63 1.58 13.55
C GLY A 93 -14.43 1.18 14.40
N HIS A 94 -13.53 0.41 13.82
CA HIS A 94 -12.25 0.04 14.42
C HIS A 94 -11.12 0.65 13.59
N ALA A 95 -10.53 1.71 14.12
CA ALA A 95 -9.35 2.31 13.53
C ALA A 95 -8.11 1.43 13.77
N ARG A 96 -7.28 1.32 12.76
CA ARG A 96 -5.99 0.64 12.82
C ARG A 96 -4.98 1.45 12.03
N SER A 97 -3.88 1.87 12.64
CA SER A 97 -2.84 2.60 11.94
C SER A 97 -2.14 1.73 10.88
N ILE A 98 -1.45 2.35 9.94
CA ILE A 98 -0.61 1.63 8.98
C ILE A 98 0.51 0.90 9.72
N GLU A 99 1.13 1.55 10.70
CA GLU A 99 2.19 0.97 11.53
C GLU A 99 1.69 -0.27 12.28
N ASP A 100 0.54 -0.20 12.98
CA ASP A 100 -0.07 -1.37 13.65
C ASP A 100 -0.38 -2.50 12.67
N ALA A 101 -0.78 -2.17 11.44
CA ALA A 101 -1.04 -3.16 10.41
C ALA A 101 0.25 -3.92 10.04
N TYR A 102 1.36 -3.20 9.84
CA TYR A 102 2.66 -3.80 9.52
C TYR A 102 3.28 -4.53 10.71
N GLU A 103 3.11 -4.04 11.95
CA GLU A 103 3.61 -4.75 13.14
C GLU A 103 3.02 -6.17 13.26
N THR A 104 1.76 -6.38 12.87
CA THR A 104 1.18 -7.73 12.87
C THR A 104 1.78 -8.67 11.82
N TRP A 105 2.38 -8.14 10.75
CA TRP A 105 3.01 -8.98 9.72
C TRP A 105 4.25 -9.70 10.26
N THR A 106 4.94 -9.13 11.24
CA THR A 106 6.12 -9.75 11.85
C THR A 106 5.80 -11.06 12.57
N SER A 107 4.57 -11.22 13.04
CA SER A 107 4.09 -12.40 13.76
C SER A 107 3.21 -13.33 12.91
N ASP A 108 2.90 -12.95 11.66
CA ASP A 108 2.07 -13.74 10.75
C ASP A 108 2.89 -14.89 10.15
N PRO A 109 2.59 -16.17 10.49
CA PRO A 109 3.35 -17.32 9.99
C PRO A 109 3.20 -17.52 8.48
N THR A 110 2.15 -16.98 7.85
CA THR A 110 1.93 -17.09 6.39
C THR A 110 2.87 -16.19 5.60
N ARG A 111 3.49 -15.21 6.25
CA ARG A 111 4.44 -14.26 5.66
C ARG A 111 5.91 -14.59 5.97
N GLN A 112 6.17 -15.72 6.62
CA GLN A 112 7.51 -16.18 6.95
C GLN A 112 8.02 -17.17 5.88
N PRO A 113 9.35 -17.29 5.64
CA PRO A 113 10.45 -16.59 6.34
C PRO A 113 10.68 -15.17 5.83
N SER A 114 10.17 -14.79 4.65
CA SER A 114 10.45 -13.53 3.99
C SER A 114 9.16 -12.71 3.85
N LEU A 115 9.10 -11.55 4.52
CA LEU A 115 7.93 -10.65 4.48
C LEU A 115 7.69 -10.06 3.09
N PHE A 116 8.78 -9.70 2.37
CA PHE A 116 8.74 -8.96 1.11
C PHE A 116 9.58 -9.60 -0.01
N GLY A 117 9.99 -10.85 0.15
CA GLY A 117 10.96 -11.50 -0.74
C GLY A 117 12.41 -11.32 -0.24
N THR A 118 13.35 -12.00 -0.90
CA THR A 118 14.77 -12.05 -0.50
C THR A 118 15.69 -11.31 -1.47
N HIS A 119 15.27 -11.15 -2.73
CA HIS A 119 16.03 -10.42 -3.75
C HIS A 119 15.61 -8.94 -3.80
N PRO A 120 16.56 -8.03 -4.07
CA PRO A 120 16.22 -6.64 -4.34
C PRO A 120 15.36 -6.56 -5.61
N ASP A 121 14.57 -5.49 -5.71
CA ASP A 121 13.84 -5.22 -6.95
C ASP A 121 14.80 -5.10 -8.12
N ALA A 122 14.50 -5.80 -9.20
CA ALA A 122 15.34 -5.77 -10.39
C ALA A 122 15.48 -4.33 -10.92
N ARG A 123 14.39 -3.54 -10.88
CA ARG A 123 14.42 -2.15 -11.33
C ARG A 123 15.38 -1.29 -10.51
N ILE A 124 15.35 -1.40 -9.18
CA ILE A 124 16.24 -0.63 -8.30
C ILE A 124 17.70 -1.04 -8.50
N ARG A 125 17.97 -2.34 -8.57
CA ARG A 125 19.30 -2.87 -8.88
C ARG A 125 19.83 -2.35 -10.20
N ASP A 126 19.01 -2.38 -11.25
CA ASP A 126 19.43 -2.01 -12.61
C ASP A 126 19.66 -0.49 -12.70
N LEU A 127 18.84 0.34 -12.04
CA LEU A 127 19.08 1.79 -11.95
C LEU A 127 20.36 2.10 -11.17
N ALA A 128 20.63 1.41 -10.07
CA ALA A 128 21.87 1.59 -9.32
C ALA A 128 23.11 1.23 -10.14
N ALA A 129 23.00 0.23 -11.02
CA ALA A 129 24.09 -0.20 -11.90
C ALA A 129 24.42 0.82 -13.03
N GLU A 130 23.53 1.82 -13.27
CA GLU A 130 23.82 2.90 -14.23
C GLU A 130 24.87 3.90 -13.70
N PHE A 131 25.10 3.94 -12.37
CA PHE A 131 26.10 4.79 -11.75
C PHE A 131 27.51 4.17 -11.86
N GLY A 132 28.54 5.00 -11.61
CA GLY A 132 29.93 4.56 -11.63
C GLY A 132 30.32 3.70 -10.42
N ASP A 133 31.44 4.04 -9.75
CA ASP A 133 31.86 3.33 -8.54
C ASP A 133 30.82 3.52 -7.44
N PRO A 134 30.18 2.46 -6.92
CA PRO A 134 29.11 2.57 -5.94
C PRO A 134 29.44 3.44 -4.73
N ALA A 135 30.71 3.48 -4.30
CA ALA A 135 31.15 4.25 -3.14
C ALA A 135 30.93 5.78 -3.28
N ASP A 136 30.87 6.28 -4.52
CA ASP A 136 30.67 7.69 -4.82
C ASP A 136 29.18 8.07 -5.00
N PHE A 137 28.28 7.09 -4.99
CA PHE A 137 26.86 7.29 -5.32
C PHE A 137 25.96 6.90 -4.14
N PRO A 138 25.74 7.83 -3.18
CA PRO A 138 24.84 7.59 -2.05
C PRO A 138 23.39 7.45 -2.51
N VAL A 139 22.66 6.54 -1.86
CA VAL A 139 21.26 6.25 -2.14
C VAL A 139 20.41 6.40 -0.89
N LEU A 140 19.14 6.79 -1.08
CA LEU A 140 18.14 6.92 -0.05
C LEU A 140 16.99 5.96 -0.34
N ASP A 141 16.75 5.02 0.57
CA ASP A 141 15.64 4.08 0.58
C ASP A 141 14.59 4.56 1.59
N ILE A 142 13.42 4.96 1.12
CA ILE A 142 12.31 5.42 1.97
C ILE A 142 11.29 4.30 2.08
N GLY A 143 10.99 3.90 3.32
CA GLY A 143 10.18 2.73 3.61
C GLY A 143 10.98 1.44 3.37
N ALA A 144 12.20 1.40 3.90
CA ALA A 144 13.16 0.32 3.64
C ALA A 144 12.70 -1.08 4.11
N GLY A 145 11.65 -1.15 4.96
CA GLY A 145 11.16 -2.40 5.51
C GLY A 145 12.24 -3.16 6.27
N VAL A 146 12.38 -4.44 5.96
CA VAL A 146 13.46 -5.29 6.51
C VAL A 146 14.76 -5.22 5.69
N GLY A 147 14.84 -4.31 4.71
CA GLY A 147 16.09 -3.98 4.00
C GLY A 147 16.38 -4.75 2.74
N ARG A 148 15.38 -5.33 2.09
CA ARG A 148 15.56 -6.11 0.85
C ARG A 148 16.42 -5.38 -0.20
N ASN A 149 16.11 -4.12 -0.46
CA ASN A 149 16.88 -3.27 -1.38
C ASN A 149 18.12 -2.66 -0.70
N SER A 150 17.97 -2.06 0.48
CA SER A 150 19.03 -1.37 1.22
C SER A 150 20.25 -2.26 1.46
N LEU A 151 20.04 -3.50 1.95
CA LEU A 151 21.14 -4.45 2.22
C LEU A 151 21.88 -4.84 0.94
N ALA A 152 21.14 -5.04 -0.16
CA ALA A 152 21.74 -5.40 -1.44
C ALA A 152 22.62 -4.27 -2.00
N LEU A 153 22.16 -3.03 -1.95
CA LEU A 153 22.91 -1.86 -2.41
C LEU A 153 24.12 -1.58 -1.51
N ALA A 154 23.97 -1.72 -0.19
CA ALA A 154 25.09 -1.58 0.74
C ALA A 154 26.18 -2.65 0.50
N ARG A 155 25.80 -3.90 0.23
CA ARG A 155 26.76 -4.98 -0.14
C ARG A 155 27.49 -4.69 -1.47
N GLN A 156 26.88 -3.92 -2.37
CA GLN A 156 27.53 -3.45 -3.59
C GLN A 156 28.50 -2.29 -3.35
N GLY A 157 28.46 -1.66 -2.18
CA GLY A 157 29.35 -0.57 -1.80
C GLY A 157 28.71 0.82 -1.75
N HIS A 158 27.44 0.97 -2.11
CA HIS A 158 26.75 2.26 -2.00
C HIS A 158 26.65 2.71 -0.54
N PRO A 159 26.89 4.00 -0.22
CA PRO A 159 26.42 4.59 1.03
C PRO A 159 24.89 4.62 1.01
N VAL A 160 24.24 4.00 2.00
CA VAL A 160 22.78 3.85 2.05
C VAL A 160 22.22 4.52 3.30
N ASP A 161 21.24 5.39 3.11
CA ASP A 161 20.33 5.80 4.15
C ASP A 161 19.00 5.05 3.98
N ALA A 162 18.59 4.32 5.00
CA ALA A 162 17.39 3.50 5.02
C ALA A 162 16.40 4.08 6.05
N VAL A 163 15.37 4.74 5.57
CA VAL A 163 14.29 5.32 6.40
C VAL A 163 13.18 4.29 6.56
N GLU A 164 12.83 3.95 7.81
CA GLU A 164 11.76 2.99 8.11
C GLU A 164 11.03 3.39 9.39
N MET A 165 9.71 3.61 9.28
CA MET A 165 8.89 4.05 10.41
C MET A 165 8.48 2.91 11.36
N THR A 166 8.32 1.69 10.83
CA THR A 166 7.91 0.51 11.60
C THR A 166 9.09 0.02 12.44
N GLN A 167 9.00 0.19 13.76
CA GLN A 167 10.13 -0.06 14.66
C GLN A 167 10.67 -1.49 14.61
N SER A 168 9.78 -2.48 14.46
CA SER A 168 10.19 -3.89 14.35
C SER A 168 10.94 -4.19 13.06
N PHE A 169 10.59 -3.49 11.95
CA PHE A 169 11.31 -3.62 10.67
C PHE A 169 12.67 -2.94 10.72
N ALA A 170 12.71 -1.69 11.21
CA ALA A 170 13.95 -0.94 11.38
C ALA A 170 14.94 -1.69 12.28
N GLY A 171 14.44 -2.30 13.36
CA GLY A 171 15.26 -3.16 14.25
C GLY A 171 15.87 -4.36 13.53
N LYS A 172 15.06 -5.10 12.76
CA LYS A 172 15.54 -6.26 11.98
C LYS A 172 16.57 -5.84 10.93
N LEU A 173 16.34 -4.73 10.23
CA LEU A 173 17.27 -4.18 9.25
C LEU A 173 18.61 -3.79 9.91
N HIS A 174 18.53 -3.11 11.05
CA HIS A 174 19.71 -2.70 11.81
C HIS A 174 20.55 -3.92 12.24
N ASP A 175 19.91 -4.94 12.82
CA ASP A 175 20.56 -6.16 13.29
C ASP A 175 21.23 -6.90 12.12
N GLU A 176 20.55 -7.04 10.99
CA GLU A 176 21.11 -7.68 9.79
C GLU A 176 22.29 -6.90 9.21
N ALA A 177 22.20 -5.57 9.17
CA ALA A 177 23.30 -4.71 8.72
C ALA A 177 24.54 -4.88 9.62
N GLN A 178 24.36 -4.89 10.93
CA GLN A 178 25.45 -5.13 11.90
C GLN A 178 26.07 -6.53 11.75
N GLN A 179 25.25 -7.57 11.67
CA GLN A 179 25.71 -8.95 11.51
C GLN A 179 26.47 -9.15 10.20
N SER A 180 26.06 -8.43 9.14
CA SER A 180 26.73 -8.46 7.83
C SER A 180 27.93 -7.51 7.73
N GLY A 181 28.23 -6.71 8.76
CA GLY A 181 29.35 -5.76 8.78
C GLY A 181 29.21 -4.60 7.79
N LEU A 182 27.97 -4.16 7.50
CA LEU A 182 27.68 -3.11 6.53
C LEU A 182 27.76 -1.73 7.19
N GLU A 183 28.99 -1.18 7.33
CA GLU A 183 29.24 0.13 7.94
C GLU A 183 28.72 1.31 7.06
N ASN A 184 28.49 1.05 5.78
CA ASN A 184 27.97 2.01 4.79
C ASN A 184 26.44 2.09 4.74
N LEU A 185 25.72 1.39 5.63
CA LEU A 185 24.26 1.46 5.74
C LEU A 185 23.87 2.08 7.08
N ARG A 186 23.09 3.17 7.02
CA ARG A 186 22.51 3.82 8.19
C ARG A 186 21.00 3.59 8.22
N VAL A 187 20.48 3.06 9.30
CA VAL A 187 19.04 2.92 9.51
C VAL A 187 18.53 4.13 10.28
N ILE A 188 17.50 4.79 9.74
CA ILE A 188 16.86 5.98 10.30
C ILE A 188 15.42 5.59 10.70
N PRO A 189 15.17 5.24 11.99
CA PRO A 189 13.91 4.66 12.45
C PRO A 189 12.86 5.74 12.71
N THR A 190 12.35 6.37 11.65
CA THR A 190 11.33 7.42 11.72
C THR A 190 10.57 7.53 10.38
N ASP A 191 9.54 8.37 10.33
CA ASP A 191 8.86 8.72 9.09
C ASP A 191 9.71 9.63 8.18
N MET A 192 9.31 9.72 6.91
CA MET A 192 10.04 10.46 5.87
C MET A 192 10.23 11.94 6.24
N SER A 193 9.24 12.58 6.86
CA SER A 193 9.27 14.02 7.15
C SER A 193 10.26 14.35 8.26
N ALA A 194 10.30 13.52 9.30
CA ALA A 194 11.23 13.67 10.43
C ALA A 194 12.65 13.17 10.08
N ALA A 195 12.80 12.29 9.08
CA ALA A 195 14.09 11.74 8.69
C ALA A 195 15.02 12.77 8.04
N GLU A 196 14.47 13.87 7.48
CA GLU A 196 15.23 14.80 6.64
C GLU A 196 16.43 15.45 7.35
N GLU A 197 16.37 15.61 8.66
CA GLU A 197 17.49 16.15 9.46
C GLU A 197 18.69 15.20 9.61
N TYR A 198 18.48 13.89 9.39
CA TYR A 198 19.50 12.84 9.52
C TYR A 198 20.09 12.41 8.18
N MET A 199 19.49 12.84 7.06
CA MET A 199 19.88 12.46 5.71
C MET A 199 21.19 13.08 5.27
N TYR A 200 21.85 12.47 4.29
CA TYR A 200 22.95 13.13 3.57
C TYR A 200 22.46 14.39 2.85
N GLU A 201 23.40 15.27 2.55
CA GLU A 201 23.09 16.51 1.83
C GLU A 201 22.54 16.24 0.43
N GLN A 202 23.11 15.27 -0.27
CA GLN A 202 22.72 14.87 -1.62
C GLN A 202 22.80 13.36 -1.82
N TYR A 203 21.90 12.86 -2.69
CA TYR A 203 21.85 11.48 -3.14
C TYR A 203 21.92 11.38 -4.65
N SER A 204 22.45 10.28 -5.16
CA SER A 204 22.39 9.93 -6.58
C SER A 204 21.09 9.27 -6.95
N MET A 205 20.47 8.55 -5.99
CA MET A 205 19.16 7.94 -6.16
C MET A 205 18.36 8.05 -4.87
N VAL A 206 17.09 8.41 -5.01
CA VAL A 206 16.04 8.30 -3.98
C VAL A 206 15.02 7.31 -4.51
N PHE A 207 14.64 6.33 -3.71
CA PHE A 207 13.63 5.40 -4.16
C PHE A 207 12.65 5.00 -3.04
N LEU A 208 11.44 4.62 -3.47
CA LEU A 208 10.36 4.13 -2.63
C LEU A 208 9.76 2.87 -3.29
N SER A 209 10.05 1.71 -2.74
CA SER A 209 9.50 0.45 -3.23
C SER A 209 8.38 -0.03 -2.32
N GLU A 210 7.18 -0.22 -2.89
CA GLU A 210 5.99 -0.68 -2.17
C GLU A 210 5.51 0.27 -1.04
N VAL A 211 5.80 1.58 -1.17
CA VAL A 211 5.49 2.61 -0.16
C VAL A 211 4.36 3.53 -0.60
N VAL A 212 4.40 4.02 -1.86
CA VAL A 212 3.39 4.96 -2.37
C VAL A 212 2.00 4.30 -2.46
N SER A 213 1.95 2.98 -2.48
CA SER A 213 0.72 2.17 -2.35
C SER A 213 -0.03 2.39 -1.03
N ASP A 214 0.62 2.96 -0.01
CA ASP A 214 0.02 3.31 1.27
C ASP A 214 -0.37 4.79 1.41
N PHE A 215 0.00 5.62 0.46
CA PHE A 215 -0.34 7.04 0.47
C PHE A 215 -1.84 7.24 0.24
N ARG A 216 -2.41 8.22 0.93
CA ARG A 216 -3.85 8.52 0.84
C ARG A 216 -4.16 9.70 -0.05
N THR A 217 -3.21 10.60 -0.22
CA THR A 217 -3.42 11.89 -0.89
C THR A 217 -2.31 12.21 -1.88
N VAL A 218 -2.64 13.01 -2.88
CA VAL A 218 -1.67 13.54 -3.84
C VAL A 218 -0.63 14.43 -3.17
N ASP A 219 -0.99 15.07 -2.05
CA ASP A 219 -0.05 15.91 -1.28
C ASP A 219 1.11 15.09 -0.72
N GLN A 220 0.87 13.86 -0.27
CA GLN A 220 1.94 12.95 0.15
C GLN A 220 2.88 12.60 -1.01
N VAL A 221 2.33 12.41 -2.22
CA VAL A 221 3.16 12.21 -3.43
C VAL A 221 3.95 13.48 -3.76
N ARG A 222 3.33 14.66 -3.59
CA ARG A 222 4.01 15.96 -3.76
C ARG A 222 5.20 16.10 -2.82
N GLU A 223 5.06 15.70 -1.55
CA GLU A 223 6.16 15.71 -0.56
C GLU A 223 7.36 14.87 -1.01
N VAL A 224 7.11 13.69 -1.62
CA VAL A 224 8.18 12.86 -2.21
C VAL A 224 8.91 13.60 -3.33
N PHE A 225 8.18 14.23 -4.25
CA PHE A 225 8.79 15.00 -5.34
C PHE A 225 9.59 16.20 -4.80
N GLU A 226 9.10 16.89 -3.79
CA GLU A 226 9.78 18.01 -3.16
C GLU A 226 11.06 17.55 -2.42
N LEU A 227 10.99 16.45 -1.68
CA LEU A 227 12.17 15.84 -1.06
C LEU A 227 13.22 15.47 -2.11
N ALA A 228 12.81 14.79 -3.17
CA ALA A 228 13.69 14.41 -4.26
C ALA A 228 14.31 15.66 -4.95
N ALA A 229 13.52 16.70 -5.18
CA ALA A 229 14.01 17.96 -5.75
C ALA A 229 15.06 18.64 -4.86
N ARG A 230 14.92 18.55 -3.53
CA ARG A 230 15.91 19.09 -2.59
C ARG A 230 17.15 18.20 -2.48
N ARG A 231 16.97 16.88 -2.38
CA ARG A 231 18.00 15.94 -1.94
C ARG A 231 18.73 15.21 -3.08
N LEU A 232 18.19 15.17 -4.29
CA LEU A 232 18.93 14.59 -5.42
C LEU A 232 20.04 15.54 -5.91
N ALA A 233 21.17 14.96 -6.26
CA ALA A 233 22.18 15.64 -7.06
C ALA A 233 21.65 15.92 -8.47
N PRO A 234 22.20 16.91 -9.23
CA PRO A 234 21.88 17.06 -10.64
C PRO A 234 22.15 15.76 -11.41
N GLY A 235 21.19 15.33 -12.23
CA GLY A 235 21.23 14.03 -12.92
C GLY A 235 20.79 12.85 -12.09
N GLY A 236 20.57 13.02 -10.78
CA GLY A 236 20.11 11.97 -9.88
C GLY A 236 18.68 11.48 -10.18
N LEU A 237 18.36 10.30 -9.70
CA LEU A 237 17.12 9.59 -10.03
C LEU A 237 16.19 9.49 -8.81
N LEU A 238 14.90 9.78 -9.03
CA LEU A 238 13.81 9.37 -8.14
C LEU A 238 13.11 8.18 -8.78
N ALA A 239 13.03 7.05 -8.09
CA ALA A 239 12.31 5.87 -8.54
C ALA A 239 11.26 5.43 -7.51
N PHE A 240 10.04 5.17 -7.93
CA PHE A 240 9.02 4.59 -7.05
C PHE A 240 8.00 3.78 -7.84
N ASN A 241 7.35 2.85 -7.16
CA ASN A 241 6.22 2.14 -7.74
C ASN A 241 4.89 2.68 -7.20
N ILE A 242 3.86 2.64 -8.05
CA ILE A 242 2.57 3.25 -7.81
C ILE A 242 1.49 2.57 -8.65
N PHE A 243 0.26 2.46 -8.14
CA PHE A 243 -0.87 1.98 -8.92
C PHE A 243 -1.48 3.08 -9.76
N LEU A 244 -1.55 2.85 -11.07
CA LEU A 244 -2.15 3.76 -12.04
C LEU A 244 -3.20 3.03 -12.87
N PRO A 245 -4.30 3.70 -13.26
CA PRO A 245 -5.21 3.18 -14.26
C PRO A 245 -4.47 2.90 -15.57
N LYS A 246 -4.83 1.80 -16.23
CA LYS A 246 -4.37 1.53 -17.59
C LYS A 246 -4.86 2.62 -18.54
N HIS A 247 -4.20 2.77 -19.67
CA HIS A 247 -4.53 3.86 -20.61
C HIS A 247 -6.00 3.75 -21.08
N GLY A 248 -6.75 4.85 -20.92
CA GLY A 248 -8.16 4.95 -21.27
C GLY A 248 -9.13 4.40 -20.21
N GLU A 249 -8.63 3.85 -19.12
CA GLU A 249 -9.46 3.37 -18.01
C GLU A 249 -9.68 4.45 -16.95
N VAL A 250 -10.85 4.40 -16.32
CA VAL A 250 -11.24 5.27 -15.21
C VAL A 250 -11.66 4.40 -14.04
N VAL A 251 -11.09 4.64 -12.88
CA VAL A 251 -11.44 3.95 -11.63
C VAL A 251 -12.43 4.80 -10.83
N SER A 252 -13.39 4.12 -10.19
CA SER A 252 -14.40 4.75 -9.34
C SER A 252 -13.83 5.18 -7.98
N ASP A 253 -14.55 6.08 -7.28
CA ASP A 253 -14.21 6.43 -5.90
C ASP A 253 -14.22 5.20 -4.97
N ALA A 254 -15.17 4.29 -5.16
CA ALA A 254 -15.22 3.04 -4.41
C ALA A 254 -13.95 2.19 -4.62
N ALA A 255 -13.43 2.11 -5.85
CA ALA A 255 -12.18 1.39 -6.12
C ALA A 255 -10.98 2.10 -5.49
N ARG A 256 -10.95 3.44 -5.49
CA ARG A 256 -9.89 4.22 -4.83
C ARG A 256 -9.90 4.03 -3.30
N GLU A 257 -11.06 4.08 -2.67
CA GLU A 257 -11.21 3.89 -1.23
C GLU A 257 -10.86 2.46 -0.81
N TYR A 258 -11.43 1.48 -1.52
CA TYR A 258 -11.14 0.07 -1.26
C TYR A 258 -9.70 -0.31 -1.60
N GLY A 259 -9.13 0.27 -2.64
CA GLY A 259 -7.72 0.11 -2.99
C GLY A 259 -6.78 0.51 -1.86
N GLN A 260 -7.08 1.61 -1.15
CA GLN A 260 -6.31 1.99 0.05
C GLN A 260 -6.33 0.89 1.12
N HIS A 261 -7.45 0.20 1.32
CA HIS A 261 -7.53 -0.93 2.24
C HIS A 261 -6.71 -2.14 1.77
N CYS A 262 -6.62 -2.36 0.46
CA CYS A 262 -5.88 -3.45 -0.17
C CYS A 262 -4.38 -3.16 -0.38
N TYR A 263 -3.79 -2.16 0.26
CA TYR A 263 -2.41 -1.72 0.02
C TYR A 263 -2.14 -1.34 -1.46
N ALA A 264 -3.14 -0.77 -2.10
CA ALA A 264 -3.12 -0.45 -3.53
C ALA A 264 -3.78 0.91 -3.79
N SER A 265 -3.25 1.97 -3.17
CA SER A 265 -3.73 3.34 -3.41
C SER A 265 -3.55 3.72 -4.87
N ILE A 266 -4.65 4.16 -5.49
CA ILE A 266 -4.71 4.41 -6.93
C ILE A 266 -4.63 5.91 -7.17
N PHE A 267 -3.66 6.32 -7.97
CA PHE A 267 -3.50 7.70 -8.45
C PHE A 267 -3.69 7.76 -9.97
N THR A 268 -3.79 8.95 -10.52
CA THR A 268 -3.82 9.17 -11.97
C THR A 268 -2.54 9.83 -12.46
N ARG A 269 -2.23 9.69 -13.75
CA ARG A 269 -1.09 10.38 -14.35
C ARG A 269 -1.20 11.90 -14.31
N ASP A 270 -2.43 12.42 -14.39
CA ASP A 270 -2.69 13.86 -14.26
C ASP A 270 -2.41 14.37 -12.84
N GLU A 271 -2.80 13.60 -11.81
CA GLU A 271 -2.47 13.91 -10.41
C GLU A 271 -0.94 13.92 -10.19
N LEU A 272 -0.22 12.95 -10.77
CA LEU A 272 1.24 12.91 -10.67
C LEU A 272 1.90 14.06 -11.40
N ALA A 273 1.43 14.40 -12.60
CA ALA A 273 1.93 15.55 -13.35
C ALA A 273 1.71 16.86 -12.59
N ALA A 274 0.55 17.01 -11.94
CA ALA A 274 0.25 18.16 -11.07
C ALA A 274 1.16 18.17 -9.84
N ALA A 275 1.38 17.01 -9.20
CA ALA A 275 2.25 16.88 -8.04
C ALA A 275 3.73 17.18 -8.37
N ALA A 276 4.22 16.86 -9.56
CA ALA A 276 5.58 17.17 -9.99
C ALA A 276 5.74 18.59 -10.56
N ALA A 277 4.63 19.31 -10.84
CA ALA A 277 4.68 20.59 -11.54
C ALA A 277 5.54 21.63 -10.81
N GLY A 278 6.41 22.30 -11.58
CA GLY A 278 7.31 23.35 -11.08
C GLY A 278 8.55 22.84 -10.33
N LEU A 279 8.76 21.53 -10.26
CA LEU A 279 9.96 20.93 -9.69
C LEU A 279 10.94 20.53 -10.82
N PRO A 280 12.25 20.51 -10.56
CA PRO A 280 13.27 20.18 -11.55
C PRO A 280 13.38 18.65 -11.75
N LEU A 281 12.28 18.02 -12.12
CA LEU A 281 12.16 16.56 -12.25
C LEU A 281 11.43 16.20 -13.53
N ASP A 282 12.05 15.44 -14.40
CA ASP A 282 11.49 14.95 -15.65
C ASP A 282 11.21 13.44 -15.56
N LEU A 283 9.98 13.02 -15.88
CA LEU A 283 9.64 11.60 -16.01
C LEU A 283 10.39 11.00 -17.20
N ILE A 284 11.24 10.02 -16.94
CA ILE A 284 12.07 9.36 -17.97
C ILE A 284 11.68 7.89 -18.22
N SER A 285 10.91 7.26 -17.31
CA SER A 285 10.42 5.88 -17.49
C SER A 285 9.07 5.68 -16.78
N ASP A 286 8.18 4.94 -17.43
CA ASP A 286 6.89 4.44 -16.93
C ASP A 286 6.72 3.00 -17.43
N GLU A 287 7.02 1.99 -16.58
CA GLU A 287 7.03 0.58 -16.95
C GLU A 287 6.20 -0.25 -15.97
N SER A 288 5.63 -1.36 -16.44
CA SER A 288 4.91 -2.29 -15.57
C SER A 288 5.86 -2.94 -14.57
N VAL A 289 5.52 -2.87 -13.28
CA VAL A 289 6.26 -3.58 -12.23
C VAL A 289 6.25 -5.06 -12.49
N TYR A 290 5.07 -5.64 -12.74
CA TYR A 290 4.93 -7.06 -13.02
C TYR A 290 5.84 -7.53 -14.16
N ASP A 291 5.78 -6.85 -15.30
CA ASP A 291 6.52 -7.28 -16.49
C ASP A 291 8.02 -7.07 -16.33
N TYR A 292 8.43 -5.95 -15.69
CA TYR A 292 9.83 -5.65 -15.45
C TYR A 292 10.47 -6.67 -14.49
N GLU A 293 9.87 -6.86 -13.33
CA GLU A 293 10.39 -7.76 -12.30
C GLU A 293 10.39 -9.21 -12.77
N LYS A 294 9.31 -9.67 -13.41
CA LYS A 294 9.21 -11.02 -13.97
C LYS A 294 10.30 -11.32 -15.03
N THR A 295 10.67 -10.31 -15.80
CA THR A 295 11.68 -10.47 -16.86
C THR A 295 13.10 -10.43 -16.31
N ASN A 296 13.35 -9.64 -15.26
CA ASN A 296 14.72 -9.29 -14.82
C ASN A 296 15.11 -9.90 -13.48
N LEU A 297 14.16 -10.44 -12.70
CA LEU A 297 14.50 -11.27 -11.53
C LEU A 297 14.96 -12.67 -11.97
N PRO A 298 15.80 -13.35 -11.17
CA PRO A 298 16.05 -14.77 -11.36
C PRO A 298 14.74 -15.56 -11.39
N ALA A 299 14.62 -16.54 -12.26
CA ALA A 299 13.37 -17.28 -12.46
C ALA A 299 12.88 -18.00 -11.19
N GLU A 300 13.81 -18.41 -10.33
CA GLU A 300 13.55 -19.04 -9.04
C GLU A 300 13.05 -18.07 -7.96
N GLU A 301 13.24 -16.76 -8.17
CA GLU A 301 12.81 -15.69 -7.27
C GLU A 301 11.50 -15.01 -7.71
N TRP A 302 10.95 -15.46 -8.82
CA TRP A 302 9.64 -14.99 -9.28
C TRP A 302 8.53 -15.97 -8.93
N PRO A 303 7.39 -15.53 -8.37
CA PRO A 303 7.18 -14.18 -7.80
C PRO A 303 7.90 -14.03 -6.45
N PRO A 304 8.30 -12.79 -6.04
CA PRO A 304 8.99 -12.55 -4.76
C PRO A 304 8.25 -13.10 -3.54
N THR A 305 6.92 -13.05 -3.58
CA THR A 305 6.00 -13.60 -2.58
C THR A 305 4.74 -14.16 -3.27
N VAL A 306 4.00 -15.01 -2.58
CA VAL A 306 2.78 -15.65 -3.13
C VAL A 306 1.66 -14.68 -3.49
N TRP A 307 1.63 -13.49 -2.91
CA TRP A 307 0.61 -12.47 -3.14
C TRP A 307 1.01 -11.45 -4.22
N TYR A 308 2.27 -11.41 -4.63
CA TYR A 308 2.85 -10.34 -5.46
C TYR A 308 2.21 -10.20 -6.85
N GLU A 309 1.95 -11.32 -7.54
CA GLU A 309 1.38 -11.29 -8.89
C GLU A 309 -0.02 -10.67 -8.92
N ARG A 310 -0.90 -11.07 -7.99
CA ARG A 310 -2.26 -10.54 -7.90
C ARG A 310 -2.26 -9.08 -7.46
N TRP A 311 -1.43 -8.76 -6.48
CA TRP A 311 -1.33 -7.42 -5.93
C TRP A 311 -0.82 -6.42 -6.97
N THR A 312 0.33 -6.68 -7.63
CA THR A 312 0.91 -5.77 -8.64
C THR A 312 0.03 -5.56 -9.86
N SER A 313 -0.87 -6.49 -10.15
CA SER A 313 -1.87 -6.38 -11.22
C SER A 313 -3.18 -5.73 -10.79
N GLY A 314 -3.35 -5.40 -9.50
CA GLY A 314 -4.57 -4.80 -8.96
C GLY A 314 -5.77 -5.73 -8.84
N GLN A 315 -5.57 -7.05 -9.01
CA GLN A 315 -6.65 -8.04 -8.94
C GLN A 315 -7.28 -8.16 -7.53
N ASP A 316 -6.58 -7.71 -6.48
CA ASP A 316 -7.11 -7.72 -5.12
C ASP A 316 -8.14 -6.60 -4.88
N VAL A 317 -8.22 -5.61 -5.77
CA VAL A 317 -9.20 -4.51 -5.71
C VAL A 317 -10.42 -4.79 -6.56
N PHE A 318 -10.26 -5.53 -7.67
CA PHE A 318 -11.31 -5.78 -8.64
C PHE A 318 -11.67 -7.26 -8.71
N ASP A 319 -12.96 -7.54 -8.97
CA ASP A 319 -13.44 -8.90 -9.18
C ASP A 319 -13.12 -9.35 -10.62
N VAL A 320 -11.84 -9.64 -10.85
CA VAL A 320 -11.33 -10.12 -12.14
C VAL A 320 -10.39 -11.31 -11.96
N ASP A 321 -10.53 -12.32 -12.83
CA ASP A 321 -9.73 -13.54 -12.76
C ASP A 321 -8.35 -13.39 -13.38
N ARG A 322 -8.21 -12.51 -14.38
CA ARG A 322 -6.98 -12.36 -15.15
C ARG A 322 -6.43 -10.93 -15.01
N ARG A 323 -5.11 -10.84 -14.98
CA ARG A 323 -4.38 -9.58 -14.94
C ARG A 323 -4.78 -8.60 -16.06
N GLU A 324 -4.99 -9.14 -17.27
CA GLU A 324 -5.33 -8.33 -18.44
C GLU A 324 -6.66 -7.61 -18.28
N ASP A 325 -7.58 -8.19 -17.53
CA ASP A 325 -8.92 -7.68 -17.31
C ASP A 325 -8.96 -6.62 -16.16
N SER A 326 -7.88 -6.49 -15.38
CA SER A 326 -7.77 -5.43 -14.37
C SER A 326 -7.63 -4.05 -15.03
N PRO A 327 -8.37 -3.01 -14.57
CA PRO A 327 -8.28 -1.67 -15.13
C PRO A 327 -7.05 -0.89 -14.68
N MET A 328 -6.24 -1.45 -13.79
CA MET A 328 -5.02 -0.81 -13.28
C MET A 328 -3.83 -1.75 -13.32
N ASP A 329 -2.65 -1.19 -13.15
CA ASP A 329 -1.38 -1.90 -13.05
C ASP A 329 -0.46 -1.13 -12.10
N MET A 330 0.41 -1.83 -11.38
CA MET A 330 1.48 -1.17 -10.65
C MET A 330 2.58 -0.78 -11.62
N ARG A 331 3.04 0.45 -11.54
CA ARG A 331 3.99 1.04 -12.47
C ARG A 331 5.26 1.47 -11.74
N TRP A 332 6.44 1.10 -12.26
CA TRP A 332 7.69 1.77 -11.93
C TRP A 332 7.76 3.10 -12.66
N LEU A 333 7.84 4.20 -11.90
CA LEU A 333 8.10 5.53 -12.43
C LEU A 333 9.50 5.97 -12.05
N VAL A 334 10.23 6.49 -13.02
CA VAL A 334 11.58 7.03 -12.81
C VAL A 334 11.62 8.47 -13.30
N TYR A 335 12.02 9.36 -12.42
CA TYR A 335 12.24 10.77 -12.71
C TYR A 335 13.72 11.10 -12.60
N ARG A 336 14.19 12.02 -13.42
CA ARG A 336 15.56 12.55 -13.39
C ARG A 336 15.54 14.02 -13.00
N LYS A 337 16.41 14.39 -12.05
CA LYS A 337 16.64 15.79 -11.70
C LYS A 337 17.53 16.45 -12.73
N HIS A 338 17.12 17.58 -13.27
CA HIS A 338 17.90 18.44 -14.19
C HIS A 338 18.49 19.64 -13.50
#